data_0a3b6696a218524e2862420ed89a490e
#
_entry.id   0a3b6696a218524e2862420ed89a490e
#
_cell.length_a   1.000
_cell.length_b   1.000
_cell.length_c   1.000
_cell.angle_alpha   90.00
_cell.angle_beta   90.00
_cell.angle_gamma   90.00
#
_symmetry.space_group_name_H-M   'P 1'
#
loop_
_entity.id
_entity.type
_entity.pdbx_description
1 polymer ?
#
loop_
_entity_poly.entity_id
_entity_poly.type
_entity_poly.pdbx_seq_one_letter_code
_entity_poly.pdbx_strand_id
1 'polypeptide(L)'
;MSRHDSTFLDVTSTHPRPTPTVPNPTFSVPGHAIIDAPIEAVYDALLDLASYREWNTLVTNATVTKPAVGQTSTTRMQKGTHFDLRVKMNDKASLQSSKELCNLAEPVKKSSEADPTPTTTVSWVMDSAGTFPLLSYLLQAEHVNELTDLGDGRTEYTHWESFGGVVSYAVKWFAGDDLARHFRSWPGDLKAYVEKKQNAART
;
A
#
# COMPACT_ATOMS: atom_id res chain seq x y z
N MET A 1 -8.02 16.49 11.55
CA MET A 1 -9.15 15.56 11.77
C MET A 1 -9.07 14.55 10.63
N SER A 2 -9.09 13.23 10.90
CA SER A 2 -8.93 12.24 9.83
C SER A 2 -9.99 12.42 8.75
N ARG A 3 -9.59 12.20 7.48
CA ARG A 3 -10.50 12.25 6.31
C ARG A 3 -11.55 11.14 6.37
N HIS A 4 -11.24 10.04 7.02
CA HIS A 4 -12.09 8.89 7.15
C HIS A 4 -12.82 8.85 8.49
N ASP A 5 -14.03 8.31 8.50
CA ASP A 5 -14.78 8.07 9.72
C ASP A 5 -14.21 6.86 10.51
N SER A 6 -14.68 6.70 11.73
CA SER A 6 -14.23 5.61 12.61
C SER A 6 -14.50 4.21 12.05
N THR A 7 -15.54 4.06 11.23
CA THR A 7 -15.88 2.77 10.59
C THR A 7 -14.88 2.43 9.50
N PHE A 8 -14.45 3.43 8.72
CA PHE A 8 -13.41 3.25 7.70
C PHE A 8 -12.06 2.91 8.33
N LEU A 9 -11.72 3.55 9.44
CA LEU A 9 -10.46 3.35 10.18
C LEU A 9 -10.47 2.09 11.07
N ASP A 10 -11.60 1.38 11.18
CA ASP A 10 -11.63 0.12 11.91
C ASP A 10 -10.80 -0.95 11.18
N VAL A 11 -9.54 -1.08 11.60
CA VAL A 11 -8.59 -2.04 11.05
C VAL A 11 -8.94 -3.50 11.37
N THR A 12 -9.90 -3.74 12.26
CA THR A 12 -10.39 -5.09 12.55
C THR A 12 -11.47 -5.54 11.58
N SER A 13 -12.08 -4.59 10.89
CA SER A 13 -13.17 -4.82 9.95
C SER A 13 -12.68 -5.06 8.52
N THR A 14 -13.18 -6.12 7.90
CA THR A 14 -12.99 -6.42 6.47
C THR A 14 -14.14 -5.88 5.61
N HIS A 15 -14.84 -4.84 6.07
CA HIS A 15 -15.88 -4.20 5.26
C HIS A 15 -15.35 -3.74 3.91
N PRO A 16 -16.14 -3.89 2.85
CA PRO A 16 -15.77 -3.42 1.52
C PRO A 16 -15.44 -1.91 1.52
N ARG A 17 -14.28 -1.55 0.99
CA ARG A 17 -13.83 -0.16 0.78
C ARG A 17 -13.62 0.06 -0.71
N PRO A 18 -14.55 0.72 -1.41
CA PRO A 18 -14.42 0.96 -2.84
C PRO A 18 -13.13 1.69 -3.20
N THR A 19 -12.53 1.30 -4.34
CA THR A 19 -11.39 1.97 -4.94
C THR A 19 -11.69 2.31 -6.40
N PRO A 20 -10.91 3.17 -7.06
CA PRO A 20 -11.16 3.54 -8.45
C PRO A 20 -11.24 2.36 -9.42
N THR A 21 -10.43 1.31 -9.21
CA THR A 21 -10.43 0.12 -10.10
C THR A 21 -11.25 -1.05 -9.56
N VAL A 22 -11.59 -1.04 -8.27
CA VAL A 22 -12.46 -2.04 -7.63
C VAL A 22 -13.63 -1.32 -6.94
N PRO A 23 -14.61 -0.81 -7.71
CA PRO A 23 -15.72 -0.01 -7.16
C PRO A 23 -16.70 -0.82 -6.32
N ASN A 24 -16.76 -2.14 -6.52
CA ASN A 24 -17.65 -3.07 -5.80
C ASN A 24 -16.83 -4.21 -5.21
N PRO A 25 -15.99 -3.96 -4.18
CA PRO A 25 -15.19 -5.01 -3.59
C PRO A 25 -16.03 -6.00 -2.78
N THR A 26 -15.58 -7.24 -2.73
CA THR A 26 -16.15 -8.28 -1.87
C THR A 26 -15.74 -8.10 -0.42
N PHE A 27 -14.48 -7.65 -0.21
CA PHE A 27 -13.92 -7.33 1.08
C PHE A 27 -12.70 -6.42 0.91
N SER A 28 -12.28 -5.81 2.01
CA SER A 28 -11.04 -5.03 2.06
C SER A 28 -10.29 -5.32 3.35
N VAL A 29 -8.96 -5.15 3.31
CA VAL A 29 -8.06 -5.34 4.45
C VAL A 29 -7.32 -4.03 4.73
N PRO A 30 -7.69 -3.30 5.78
CA PRO A 30 -7.09 -2.00 6.09
C PRO A 30 -5.96 -2.08 7.10
N GLY A 31 -5.18 -1.01 7.14
CA GLY A 31 -4.23 -0.70 8.21
C GLY A 31 -4.07 0.81 8.39
N HIS A 32 -3.66 1.23 9.58
CA HIS A 32 -3.54 2.64 9.94
C HIS A 32 -2.44 2.85 10.98
N ALA A 33 -1.69 3.95 10.87
CA ALA A 33 -0.77 4.43 11.89
C ALA A 33 -0.55 5.95 11.78
N ILE A 34 -0.20 6.57 12.90
CA ILE A 34 0.42 7.90 12.91
C ILE A 34 1.93 7.70 13.04
N ILE A 35 2.69 8.29 12.11
CA ILE A 35 4.14 8.17 11.98
C ILE A 35 4.78 9.49 12.39
N ASP A 36 5.72 9.47 13.33
CA ASP A 36 6.44 10.65 13.83
C ASP A 36 7.58 11.05 12.87
N ALA A 37 7.18 11.32 11.61
CA ALA A 37 8.06 11.72 10.54
C ALA A 37 7.32 12.59 9.51
N PRO A 38 8.04 13.50 8.81
CA PRO A 38 7.44 14.31 7.75
C PRO A 38 6.98 13.43 6.57
N ILE A 39 5.93 13.89 5.90
CA ILE A 39 5.25 13.14 4.82
C ILE A 39 6.22 12.70 3.71
N GLU A 40 7.24 13.49 3.40
CA GLU A 40 8.23 13.14 2.38
C GLU A 40 9.02 11.88 2.75
N ALA A 41 9.39 11.74 4.03
CA ALA A 41 10.15 10.59 4.49
C ALA A 41 9.31 9.30 4.42
N VAL A 42 8.02 9.39 4.75
CA VAL A 42 7.08 8.27 4.65
C VAL A 42 6.84 7.92 3.17
N TYR A 43 6.60 8.93 2.35
CA TYR A 43 6.38 8.80 0.91
C TYR A 43 7.59 8.18 0.20
N ASP A 44 8.80 8.64 0.53
CA ASP A 44 10.02 8.10 -0.06
C ASP A 44 10.26 6.64 0.32
N ALA A 45 10.01 6.27 1.57
CA ALA A 45 10.11 4.87 2.03
C ALA A 45 9.06 3.98 1.35
N LEU A 46 7.84 4.47 1.15
CA LEU A 46 6.77 3.75 0.46
C LEU A 46 7.08 3.51 -1.01
N LEU A 47 7.72 4.46 -1.70
CA LEU A 47 8.04 4.33 -3.12
C LEU A 47 9.36 3.59 -3.39
N ASP A 48 10.25 3.45 -2.41
CA ASP A 48 11.52 2.73 -2.56
C ASP A 48 11.32 1.22 -2.39
N LEU A 49 11.00 0.54 -3.49
CA LEU A 49 10.78 -0.90 -3.53
C LEU A 49 11.98 -1.71 -3.02
N ALA A 50 13.21 -1.22 -3.21
CA ALA A 50 14.39 -1.93 -2.73
C ALA A 50 14.48 -2.03 -1.21
N SER A 51 13.86 -1.07 -0.50
CA SER A 51 13.84 -1.04 0.97
C SER A 51 12.80 -1.97 1.61
N TYR A 52 11.83 -2.49 0.85
CA TYR A 52 10.73 -3.29 1.40
C TYR A 52 11.22 -4.48 2.22
N ARG A 53 12.26 -5.17 1.77
CA ARG A 53 12.88 -6.30 2.49
C ARG A 53 13.48 -5.93 3.86
N GLU A 54 13.70 -4.63 4.11
CA GLU A 54 14.30 -4.15 5.36
C GLU A 54 13.25 -3.89 6.45
N TRP A 55 12.00 -3.65 6.03
CA TRP A 55 10.97 -3.23 6.97
C TRP A 55 9.65 -3.99 6.84
N ASN A 56 9.29 -4.51 5.69
CA ASN A 56 7.99 -5.11 5.48
C ASN A 56 8.00 -6.60 5.82
N THR A 57 7.19 -6.99 6.79
CA THR A 57 7.12 -8.39 7.25
C THR A 57 6.37 -9.31 6.28
N LEU A 58 5.47 -8.77 5.44
CA LEU A 58 4.78 -9.52 4.40
C LEU A 58 5.60 -9.62 3.12
N VAL A 59 6.18 -8.50 2.66
CA VAL A 59 6.91 -8.41 1.39
C VAL A 59 8.40 -8.62 1.63
N THR A 60 8.88 -9.80 1.31
CA THR A 60 10.29 -10.17 1.50
C THR A 60 11.22 -9.63 0.43
N ASN A 61 10.67 -9.27 -0.74
CA ASN A 61 11.39 -8.60 -1.82
C ASN A 61 10.40 -7.89 -2.75
N ALA A 62 10.80 -6.75 -3.30
CA ALA A 62 10.07 -6.02 -4.33
C ALA A 62 11.03 -5.61 -5.44
N THR A 63 10.64 -5.79 -6.69
CA THR A 63 11.53 -5.59 -7.84
C THR A 63 10.79 -4.94 -9.01
N VAL A 64 11.32 -3.84 -9.53
CA VAL A 64 10.81 -3.23 -10.77
C VAL A 64 11.05 -4.19 -11.93
N THR A 65 9.99 -4.59 -12.60
CA THR A 65 10.05 -5.49 -13.78
C THR A 65 10.00 -4.69 -15.10
N LYS A 66 9.27 -3.55 -15.09
CA LYS A 66 9.23 -2.63 -16.21
C LYS A 66 9.12 -1.20 -15.68
N PRO A 67 10.14 -0.35 -15.87
CA PRO A 67 10.07 1.06 -15.49
C PRO A 67 8.96 1.79 -16.25
N ALA A 68 8.41 2.82 -15.63
CA ALA A 68 7.50 3.73 -16.32
C ALA A 68 8.22 4.50 -17.45
N VAL A 69 7.46 5.03 -18.39
CA VAL A 69 8.03 5.82 -19.51
C VAL A 69 8.81 7.02 -18.95
N GLY A 70 10.07 7.16 -19.36
CA GLY A 70 10.96 8.23 -18.89
C GLY A 70 11.59 8.02 -17.50
N GLN A 71 11.28 6.91 -16.85
CA GLN A 71 11.88 6.56 -15.54
C GLN A 71 13.29 5.99 -15.74
N THR A 72 14.25 6.54 -14.99
CA THR A 72 15.65 6.04 -14.95
C THR A 72 15.90 5.14 -13.73
N SER A 73 15.15 5.33 -12.64
CA SER A 73 15.28 4.51 -11.44
C SER A 73 14.75 3.10 -11.66
N THR A 74 15.51 2.10 -11.22
CA THR A 74 15.13 0.67 -11.24
C THR A 74 14.64 0.15 -9.89
N THR A 75 14.57 1.02 -8.88
CA THR A 75 14.17 0.65 -7.52
C THR A 75 12.97 1.44 -7.01
N ARG A 76 12.64 2.56 -7.66
CA ARG A 76 11.59 3.47 -7.19
C ARG A 76 10.30 3.27 -8.00
N MET A 77 9.19 3.20 -7.31
CA MET A 77 7.86 3.17 -7.90
C MET A 77 7.41 4.58 -8.32
N GLN A 78 6.79 4.67 -9.48
CA GLN A 78 6.03 5.84 -9.94
C GLN A 78 4.88 5.37 -10.84
N LYS A 79 3.94 6.24 -11.16
CA LYS A 79 2.82 5.89 -12.03
C LYS A 79 3.30 5.27 -13.35
N GLY A 80 2.81 4.07 -13.66
CA GLY A 80 3.19 3.29 -14.85
C GLY A 80 4.34 2.31 -14.62
N THR A 81 4.92 2.23 -13.41
CA THR A 81 5.91 1.22 -13.05
C THR A 81 5.23 -0.13 -12.83
N HIS A 82 5.70 -1.19 -13.52
CA HIS A 82 5.36 -2.57 -13.19
C HIS A 82 6.42 -3.15 -12.25
N PHE A 83 5.97 -3.88 -11.25
CA PHE A 83 6.86 -4.48 -10.26
C PHE A 83 6.30 -5.79 -9.72
N ASP A 84 7.19 -6.66 -9.23
CA ASP A 84 6.84 -7.91 -8.59
C ASP A 84 7.05 -7.78 -7.08
N LEU A 85 6.08 -8.24 -6.31
CA LEU A 85 6.19 -8.43 -4.86
C LEU A 85 6.34 -9.92 -4.56
N ARG A 86 7.38 -10.27 -3.78
CA ARG A 86 7.49 -11.61 -3.19
C ARG A 86 6.92 -11.58 -1.78
N VAL A 87 5.79 -12.25 -1.60
CA VAL A 87 5.03 -12.23 -0.35
C VAL A 87 5.15 -13.56 0.39
N LYS A 88 5.24 -13.47 1.73
CA LYS A 88 5.27 -14.62 2.63
C LYS A 88 4.10 -14.52 3.60
N MET A 89 3.02 -15.23 3.31
CA MET A 89 1.79 -15.16 4.11
C MET A 89 1.94 -15.77 5.52
N ASN A 90 2.74 -16.83 5.64
CA ASN A 90 3.07 -17.47 6.92
C ASN A 90 4.34 -18.30 6.78
N ASP A 91 4.89 -18.82 7.90
CA ASP A 91 6.16 -19.56 7.89
C ASP A 91 6.10 -20.91 7.17
N LYS A 92 4.91 -21.45 6.97
CA LYS A 92 4.70 -22.75 6.28
C LYS A 92 4.36 -22.57 4.81
N ALA A 93 3.97 -21.35 4.38
CA ALA A 93 3.62 -21.09 2.99
C ALA A 93 4.86 -20.91 2.12
N SER A 94 4.79 -21.40 0.88
CA SER A 94 5.76 -21.03 -0.16
C SER A 94 5.67 -19.54 -0.44
N LEU A 95 6.80 -18.93 -0.82
CA LEU A 95 6.82 -17.56 -1.33
C LEU A 95 5.94 -17.47 -2.59
N GLN A 96 5.02 -16.52 -2.57
CA GLN A 96 4.17 -16.20 -3.71
C GLN A 96 4.67 -14.94 -4.39
N SER A 97 4.44 -14.83 -5.70
CA SER A 97 4.72 -13.62 -6.47
C SER A 97 3.42 -12.95 -6.83
N SER A 98 3.28 -11.68 -6.50
CA SER A 98 2.22 -10.81 -6.99
C SER A 98 2.81 -9.79 -7.95
N LYS A 99 2.19 -9.66 -9.12
CA LYS A 99 2.59 -8.68 -10.15
C LYS A 99 1.71 -7.46 -10.02
N GLU A 100 2.34 -6.30 -9.96
CA GLU A 100 1.67 -5.04 -9.67
C GLU A 100 1.98 -3.98 -10.73
N LEU A 101 1.02 -3.09 -10.94
CA LEU A 101 1.16 -1.87 -11.71
C LEU A 101 0.81 -0.67 -10.84
N CYS A 102 1.76 0.23 -10.64
CA CYS A 102 1.47 1.52 -10.01
C CYS A 102 0.56 2.34 -10.94
N ASN A 103 -0.72 2.46 -10.58
CA ASN A 103 -1.71 3.19 -11.36
C ASN A 103 -1.85 4.65 -10.92
N LEU A 104 -1.45 4.98 -9.70
CA LEU A 104 -1.45 6.35 -9.17
C LEU A 104 -0.23 6.58 -8.26
N ALA A 105 0.46 7.70 -8.46
CA ALA A 105 1.43 8.25 -7.53
C ALA A 105 1.31 9.78 -7.61
N GLU A 106 0.54 10.37 -6.70
CA GLU A 106 0.40 11.81 -6.62
C GLU A 106 1.70 12.45 -6.09
N PRO A 107 2.03 13.68 -6.48
CA PRO A 107 3.07 14.44 -5.81
C PRO A 107 2.68 14.71 -4.36
N VAL A 108 3.67 14.78 -3.47
CA VAL A 108 3.45 15.08 -2.05
C VAL A 108 2.74 16.42 -1.90
N LYS A 109 1.66 16.41 -1.13
CA LYS A 109 0.89 17.58 -0.74
C LYS A 109 1.21 17.92 0.71
N LYS A 110 1.55 19.18 0.97
CA LYS A 110 1.91 19.66 2.31
C LYS A 110 0.81 20.49 2.92
N SER A 111 0.73 20.43 4.24
CA SER A 111 -0.14 21.27 5.04
C SER A 111 0.08 22.76 4.75
N SER A 112 -1.01 23.51 4.66
CA SER A 112 -1.05 24.94 4.44
C SER A 112 -2.26 25.54 5.16
N GLU A 113 -2.34 26.87 5.22
CA GLU A 113 -3.52 27.56 5.79
C GLU A 113 -4.81 27.23 5.04
N ALA A 114 -4.70 27.04 3.69
CA ALA A 114 -5.86 26.73 2.85
C ALA A 114 -6.30 25.27 2.95
N ASP A 115 -5.35 24.35 3.19
CA ASP A 115 -5.59 22.92 3.37
C ASP A 115 -4.68 22.40 4.51
N PRO A 116 -5.18 22.40 5.75
CA PRO A 116 -4.37 22.05 6.93
C PRO A 116 -4.03 20.56 7.04
N THR A 117 -4.75 19.69 6.33
CA THR A 117 -4.53 18.22 6.38
C THR A 117 -4.66 17.60 4.98
N PRO A 118 -3.78 18.00 4.02
CA PRO A 118 -3.85 17.48 2.67
C PRO A 118 -3.44 16.01 2.62
N THR A 119 -4.11 15.26 1.75
CA THR A 119 -3.84 13.82 1.56
C THR A 119 -3.19 13.58 0.19
N THR A 120 -2.08 12.86 0.21
CA THR A 120 -1.37 12.35 -0.97
C THR A 120 -1.70 10.89 -1.14
N THR A 121 -2.11 10.47 -2.34
CA THR A 121 -2.52 9.10 -2.63
C THR A 121 -1.51 8.42 -3.55
N VAL A 122 -1.16 7.18 -3.19
CA VAL A 122 -0.40 6.24 -4.02
C VAL A 122 -1.21 4.96 -4.11
N SER A 123 -1.39 4.42 -5.32
CA SER A 123 -2.04 3.12 -5.45
C SER A 123 -1.39 2.26 -6.54
N TRP A 124 -1.55 0.95 -6.37
CA TRP A 124 -1.19 -0.04 -7.37
C TRP A 124 -2.26 -1.12 -7.47
N VAL A 125 -2.34 -1.70 -8.64
CA VAL A 125 -3.31 -2.74 -8.97
C VAL A 125 -2.60 -4.03 -9.32
N MET A 126 -3.25 -5.14 -9.05
CA MET A 126 -2.78 -6.44 -9.51
C MET A 126 -2.68 -6.44 -11.05
N ASP A 127 -1.47 -6.64 -11.58
CA ASP A 127 -1.21 -6.66 -13.02
C ASP A 127 -1.48 -8.06 -13.59
N SER A 128 -2.72 -8.27 -14.01
CA SER A 128 -3.14 -9.51 -14.67
C SER A 128 -3.02 -9.48 -16.20
N ALA A 129 -2.65 -8.33 -16.79
CA ALA A 129 -2.64 -8.12 -18.24
C ALA A 129 -1.63 -9.02 -19.00
N GLY A 130 -0.58 -9.49 -18.30
CA GLY A 130 0.44 -10.37 -18.90
C GLY A 130 0.15 -11.87 -18.81
N THR A 131 -0.90 -12.31 -18.07
CA THR A 131 -1.09 -13.74 -17.79
C THR A 131 -2.35 -14.32 -18.43
N PHE A 132 -3.48 -13.70 -18.27
CA PHE A 132 -4.76 -14.06 -18.88
C PHE A 132 -5.72 -12.88 -18.78
N PRO A 133 -6.19 -12.27 -19.89
CA PRO A 133 -7.14 -11.17 -19.84
C PRO A 133 -8.43 -11.49 -19.05
N LEU A 134 -8.86 -12.77 -19.10
CA LEU A 134 -10.03 -13.24 -18.35
C LEU A 134 -9.80 -13.24 -16.83
N LEU A 135 -8.55 -13.39 -16.36
CA LEU A 135 -8.23 -13.42 -14.93
C LEU A 135 -8.48 -12.05 -14.27
N SER A 136 -8.30 -10.95 -15.01
CA SER A 136 -8.57 -9.58 -14.53
C SER A 136 -10.06 -9.33 -14.21
N TYR A 137 -10.97 -10.11 -14.81
CA TYR A 137 -12.39 -10.06 -14.47
C TYR A 137 -12.75 -11.00 -13.32
N LEU A 138 -11.97 -12.07 -13.13
CA LEU A 138 -12.22 -13.07 -12.10
C LEU A 138 -11.69 -12.64 -10.73
N LEU A 139 -10.55 -11.96 -10.70
CA LEU A 139 -9.94 -11.41 -9.48
C LEU A 139 -9.37 -10.02 -9.79
N GLN A 140 -9.81 -9.05 -9.03
CA GLN A 140 -9.32 -7.68 -9.04
C GLN A 140 -8.79 -7.36 -7.66
N ALA A 141 -7.67 -6.66 -7.60
CA ALA A 141 -7.12 -6.12 -6.35
C ALA A 141 -6.53 -4.73 -6.61
N GLU A 142 -6.81 -3.80 -5.72
CA GLU A 142 -6.16 -2.49 -5.67
C GLU A 142 -5.75 -2.17 -4.25
N HIS A 143 -4.47 -1.88 -4.06
CA HIS A 143 -3.89 -1.41 -2.83
C HIS A 143 -3.78 0.12 -2.89
N VAL A 144 -4.50 0.80 -2.02
CA VAL A 144 -4.50 2.26 -1.88
C VAL A 144 -3.73 2.63 -0.63
N ASN A 145 -2.90 3.66 -0.73
CA ASN A 145 -2.12 4.24 0.36
C ASN A 145 -2.40 5.73 0.39
N GLU A 146 -2.86 6.23 1.52
CA GLU A 146 -3.09 7.64 1.77
C GLU A 146 -2.16 8.14 2.87
N LEU A 147 -1.45 9.21 2.57
CA LEU A 147 -0.55 9.90 3.47
C LEU A 147 -1.11 11.31 3.69
N THR A 148 -1.49 11.62 4.91
CA THR A 148 -2.00 12.95 5.28
C THR A 148 -0.97 13.67 6.11
N ASP A 149 -0.53 14.85 5.64
CA ASP A 149 0.34 15.74 6.41
C ASP A 149 -0.46 16.38 7.54
N LEU A 150 -0.06 16.14 8.80
CA LEU A 150 -0.73 16.70 9.97
C LEU A 150 -0.28 18.13 10.32
N GLY A 151 0.69 18.69 9.57
CA GLY A 151 1.18 20.06 9.75
C GLY A 151 2.12 20.25 10.94
N ASP A 152 2.36 19.23 11.75
CA ASP A 152 3.22 19.25 12.94
C ASP A 152 4.47 18.36 12.80
N GLY A 153 4.81 17.97 11.57
CA GLY A 153 5.92 17.10 11.27
C GLY A 153 5.61 15.61 11.40
N ARG A 154 4.34 15.27 11.57
CA ARG A 154 3.84 13.90 11.59
C ARG A 154 2.98 13.61 10.37
N THR A 155 2.88 12.33 10.04
CA THR A 155 2.08 11.83 8.93
C THR A 155 1.06 10.81 9.42
N GLU A 156 -0.22 11.00 9.11
CA GLU A 156 -1.22 9.95 9.22
C GLU A 156 -1.13 9.07 7.97
N TYR A 157 -0.88 7.78 8.18
CA TYR A 157 -0.81 6.78 7.11
C TYR A 157 -1.98 5.82 7.24
N THR A 158 -2.82 5.80 6.20
CA THR A 158 -3.94 4.87 6.07
C THR A 158 -3.77 4.11 4.77
N HIS A 159 -3.92 2.80 4.82
CA HIS A 159 -3.92 2.00 3.60
C HIS A 159 -4.97 0.89 3.65
N TRP A 160 -5.34 0.41 2.50
CA TRP A 160 -6.20 -0.77 2.37
C TRP A 160 -6.01 -1.43 1.02
N GLU A 161 -6.21 -2.73 0.98
CA GLU A 161 -6.34 -3.44 -0.28
C GLU A 161 -7.77 -3.95 -0.43
N SER A 162 -8.36 -3.72 -1.59
CA SER A 162 -9.71 -4.10 -1.93
C SER A 162 -9.71 -5.19 -2.98
N PHE A 163 -10.47 -6.25 -2.71
CA PHE A 163 -10.58 -7.42 -3.57
C PHE A 163 -11.98 -7.52 -4.17
N GLY A 164 -12.04 -7.71 -5.51
CA GLY A 164 -13.27 -7.86 -6.28
C GLY A 164 -13.23 -9.05 -7.24
N GLY A 165 -14.36 -9.31 -7.89
CA GLY A 165 -14.54 -10.45 -8.78
C GLY A 165 -14.88 -11.75 -8.06
N VAL A 166 -15.29 -12.76 -8.81
CA VAL A 166 -15.83 -14.01 -8.22
C VAL A 166 -14.80 -14.82 -7.44
N VAL A 167 -13.52 -14.74 -7.81
CA VAL A 167 -12.43 -15.44 -7.11
C VAL A 167 -12.10 -14.80 -5.77
N SER A 168 -12.46 -13.53 -5.56
CA SER A 168 -12.20 -12.83 -4.29
C SER A 168 -12.92 -13.48 -3.09
N TYR A 169 -14.05 -14.18 -3.31
CA TYR A 169 -14.71 -14.97 -2.26
C TYR A 169 -13.83 -16.12 -1.78
N ALA A 170 -13.15 -16.81 -2.70
CA ALA A 170 -12.20 -17.85 -2.34
C ALA A 170 -10.98 -17.28 -1.62
N VAL A 171 -10.44 -16.13 -2.09
CA VAL A 171 -9.35 -15.43 -1.41
C VAL A 171 -9.76 -15.06 0.01
N LYS A 172 -10.95 -14.49 0.21
CA LYS A 172 -11.47 -14.16 1.53
C LYS A 172 -11.54 -15.39 2.44
N TRP A 173 -12.03 -16.50 1.93
CA TRP A 173 -12.22 -17.73 2.71
C TRP A 173 -10.89 -18.40 3.10
N PHE A 174 -9.93 -18.48 2.17
CA PHE A 174 -8.68 -19.22 2.37
C PHE A 174 -7.52 -18.40 2.91
N ALA A 175 -7.50 -17.09 2.66
CA ALA A 175 -6.39 -16.20 2.98
C ALA A 175 -6.79 -14.91 3.70
N GLY A 176 -8.07 -14.64 3.89
CA GLY A 176 -8.56 -13.35 4.41
C GLY A 176 -8.00 -12.98 5.77
N ASP A 177 -7.92 -13.93 6.71
CA ASP A 177 -7.40 -13.68 8.06
C ASP A 177 -5.88 -13.41 8.05
N ASP A 178 -5.12 -14.14 7.21
CA ASP A 178 -3.68 -13.93 7.07
C ASP A 178 -3.40 -12.57 6.41
N LEU A 179 -4.13 -12.22 5.33
CA LEU A 179 -4.08 -10.91 4.71
C LEU A 179 -4.40 -9.80 5.72
N ALA A 180 -5.52 -9.89 6.42
CA ALA A 180 -5.94 -8.89 7.39
C ALA A 180 -4.91 -8.70 8.51
N ARG A 181 -4.24 -9.77 8.96
CA ARG A 181 -3.17 -9.69 9.96
C ARG A 181 -1.97 -8.91 9.41
N HIS A 182 -1.49 -9.22 8.21
CA HIS A 182 -0.34 -8.57 7.60
C HIS A 182 -0.62 -7.12 7.24
N PHE A 183 -1.80 -6.82 6.72
CA PHE A 183 -2.19 -5.46 6.41
C PHE A 183 -2.33 -4.58 7.67
N ARG A 184 -2.70 -5.16 8.81
CA ARG A 184 -2.67 -4.44 10.09
C ARG A 184 -1.26 -4.18 10.60
N SER A 185 -0.30 -5.08 10.35
CA SER A 185 1.10 -4.87 10.78
C SER A 185 1.88 -3.92 9.87
N TRP A 186 1.54 -3.86 8.58
CA TRP A 186 2.24 -3.04 7.58
C TRP A 186 2.48 -1.59 8.00
N PRO A 187 1.48 -0.82 8.51
CA PRO A 187 1.73 0.55 8.95
C PRO A 187 2.69 0.65 10.14
N GLY A 188 2.66 -0.33 11.03
CA GLY A 188 3.60 -0.42 12.15
C GLY A 188 5.03 -0.68 11.70
N ASP A 189 5.20 -1.55 10.70
CA ASP A 189 6.50 -1.87 10.10
C ASP A 189 7.10 -0.62 9.42
N LEU A 190 6.30 0.09 8.61
CA LEU A 190 6.70 1.33 7.95
C LEU A 190 7.05 2.43 8.96
N LYS A 191 6.22 2.59 10.00
CA LYS A 191 6.44 3.54 11.11
C LYS A 191 7.80 3.29 11.76
N ALA A 192 8.06 2.07 12.21
CA ALA A 192 9.30 1.71 12.89
C ALA A 192 10.54 2.00 12.02
N TYR A 193 10.47 1.70 10.73
CA TYR A 193 11.54 1.93 9.79
C TYR A 193 11.82 3.42 9.56
N VAL A 194 10.79 4.20 9.25
CA VAL A 194 10.94 5.62 8.94
C VAL A 194 11.42 6.40 10.17
N GLU A 195 10.81 6.17 11.33
CA GLU A 195 11.20 6.84 12.58
C GLU A 195 12.63 6.52 12.99
N LYS A 196 13.07 5.26 12.84
CA LYS A 196 14.46 4.86 13.06
C LYS A 196 15.44 5.66 12.16
N LYS A 197 15.11 5.80 10.87
CA LYS A 197 15.94 6.58 9.93
C LYS A 197 15.97 8.07 10.28
N GLN A 198 14.81 8.64 10.66
CA GLN A 198 14.75 10.05 11.08
C GLN A 198 15.57 10.31 12.34
N ASN A 199 15.54 9.43 13.32
CA ASN A 199 16.34 9.56 14.53
C ASN A 199 17.84 9.45 14.26
N ALA A 200 18.26 8.53 13.38
CA ALA A 200 19.66 8.40 12.98
C ALA A 200 20.20 9.62 12.20
N ALA A 201 19.36 10.34 11.48
CA ALA A 201 19.75 11.54 10.75
C ALA A 201 19.86 12.80 11.64
N ARG A 202 19.33 12.76 12.88
CA ARG A 202 19.39 13.86 13.86
C ARG A 202 20.58 13.76 14.82
N THR A 203 21.24 12.62 14.88
CA THR A 203 22.45 12.34 15.68
C THR A 203 23.72 12.53 14.86
#